data_0d6f671979810f2b9d2e5536081c7ced
#
_entry.id   0d6f671979810f2b9d2e5536081c7ced
#
_cell.length_a   1.000
_cell.length_b   1.000
_cell.length_c   1.000
_cell.angle_alpha   90.00
_cell.angle_beta   90.00
_cell.angle_gamma   90.00
#
_symmetry.space_group_name_H-M   'P 1'
#
loop_
_entity.id
_entity.type
_entity.pdbx_description
1 polymer ?
#
loop_
_entity_poly.entity_id
_entity_poly.type
_entity_poly.pdbx_seq_one_letter_code
_entity_poly.pdbx_strand_id
1 'polypeptide(L)'
;AGLGVLFAASVPMTAFADTVYVNASKLNYRNQPSTASGAVLGTLPRGTELSRVKNNGEWSEVQIGGAKTTVYVASRYLATSKPQSSTAKTGATTAGGTSTVAADGTVTVPDALKAYVDKAYQVGMDSNWKYAGMSAINSGCAVFYHNGTVNRKNKVVAVNAGHGTSGGSKVKTFCHPDQTAKVTGGTTGAGATKAVAVSGGMTFADGTAESTVTLRMAQIFRDKLLAAGYDVLMIRESDDVQLDNIARTVLANNNADCHIALHWDSTSSNKGAFFMSVPSNASYRAMEPVASHWQQHNQLGESLISGLKSAGVKIYSKGSMEMDLTQTSYSTVPSVDIEVGDKASDHSQ
;
A
#
# COMPACT_ATOMS: atom_id res chain seq x y z
N ALA A 1 54.52 -20.82 -55.50
CA ALA A 1 53.20 -20.74 -54.91
C ALA A 1 53.21 -21.43 -53.54
N GLY A 2 53.32 -20.66 -52.48
CA GLY A 2 53.29 -21.16 -51.11
C GLY A 2 52.08 -20.57 -50.39
N LEU A 3 51.15 -21.45 -49.98
CA LEU A 3 49.93 -21.12 -49.24
C LEU A 3 50.30 -21.08 -47.75
N GLY A 4 50.35 -19.88 -47.19
CA GLY A 4 50.55 -19.71 -45.73
C GLY A 4 49.18 -19.81 -45.04
N VAL A 5 48.99 -20.83 -44.20
CA VAL A 5 47.84 -20.97 -43.32
C VAL A 5 48.09 -20.15 -42.06
N LEU A 6 47.34 -19.07 -41.87
CA LEU A 6 47.31 -18.34 -40.60
C LEU A 6 46.45 -19.10 -39.60
N PHE A 7 47.08 -19.66 -38.56
CA PHE A 7 46.39 -20.11 -37.36
C PHE A 7 46.04 -18.87 -36.51
N ALA A 8 44.77 -18.50 -36.48
CA ALA A 8 44.27 -17.56 -35.47
C ALA A 8 44.16 -18.29 -34.14
N ALA A 9 45.06 -18.02 -33.24
CA ALA A 9 44.94 -18.48 -31.85
C ALA A 9 43.79 -17.73 -31.17
N SER A 10 42.71 -18.44 -30.89
CA SER A 10 41.63 -17.95 -30.05
C SER A 10 42.16 -17.87 -28.60
N VAL A 11 42.42 -16.66 -28.15
CA VAL A 11 42.66 -16.39 -26.73
C VAL A 11 41.37 -16.68 -25.97
N PRO A 12 41.33 -17.55 -24.95
CA PRO A 12 40.16 -17.72 -24.15
C PRO A 12 39.91 -16.39 -23.40
N MET A 13 38.83 -15.69 -23.75
CA MET A 13 38.33 -14.60 -22.93
C MET A 13 37.86 -15.22 -21.60
N THR A 14 38.66 -15.05 -20.57
CA THR A 14 38.24 -15.26 -19.20
C THR A 14 37.10 -14.26 -18.96
N ALA A 15 35.86 -14.77 -18.89
CA ALA A 15 34.72 -13.96 -18.49
C ALA A 15 34.95 -13.52 -17.05
N PHE A 16 35.32 -12.26 -16.85
CA PHE A 16 35.38 -11.68 -15.52
C PHE A 16 33.93 -11.57 -15.02
N ALA A 17 33.65 -12.22 -13.90
CA ALA A 17 32.39 -12.05 -13.21
C ALA A 17 32.29 -10.59 -12.72
N ASP A 18 31.25 -9.86 -13.12
CA ASP A 18 31.04 -8.51 -12.61
C ASP A 18 30.17 -8.56 -11.35
N THR A 19 30.43 -7.64 -10.43
CA THR A 19 29.65 -7.49 -9.23
C THR A 19 28.38 -6.71 -9.53
N VAL A 20 27.21 -7.30 -9.17
CA VAL A 20 25.90 -6.66 -9.28
C VAL A 20 25.14 -6.80 -7.97
N TYR A 21 24.17 -5.96 -7.76
CA TYR A 21 23.40 -5.89 -6.53
C TYR A 21 21.89 -6.02 -6.82
N VAL A 22 21.18 -6.70 -5.94
CA VAL A 22 19.71 -6.78 -6.01
C VAL A 22 19.12 -5.40 -5.75
N ASN A 23 18.35 -4.88 -6.70
CA ASN A 23 17.67 -3.58 -6.62
C ASN A 23 16.15 -3.69 -6.42
N ALA A 24 15.61 -4.88 -6.23
CA ALA A 24 14.22 -5.13 -5.82
C ALA A 24 14.15 -5.40 -4.32
N SER A 25 13.01 -5.15 -3.68
CA SER A 25 12.79 -5.46 -2.25
C SER A 25 12.99 -6.94 -1.94
N LYS A 26 12.52 -7.82 -2.83
CA LYS A 26 12.79 -9.27 -2.87
C LYS A 26 12.93 -9.70 -4.32
N LEU A 27 13.97 -10.48 -4.63
CA LEU A 27 14.23 -11.04 -5.96
C LEU A 27 14.24 -12.55 -5.89
N ASN A 28 13.36 -13.19 -6.63
CA ASN A 28 13.39 -14.65 -6.76
C ASN A 28 14.58 -15.08 -7.58
N TYR A 29 15.32 -16.10 -7.10
CA TYR A 29 16.31 -16.81 -7.90
C TYR A 29 15.82 -18.20 -8.26
N ARG A 30 16.18 -18.69 -9.45
CA ARG A 30 15.62 -19.87 -10.09
C ARG A 30 16.68 -20.80 -10.61
N ASN A 31 16.29 -22.06 -10.85
CA ASN A 31 17.17 -23.07 -11.47
C ASN A 31 17.28 -22.92 -13.00
N GLN A 32 16.41 -22.13 -13.64
CA GLN A 32 16.41 -21.86 -15.08
C GLN A 32 15.99 -20.41 -15.36
N PRO A 33 16.45 -19.81 -16.50
CA PRO A 33 16.12 -18.46 -16.89
C PRO A 33 14.70 -18.34 -17.47
N SER A 34 13.68 -18.67 -16.68
CA SER A 34 12.28 -18.66 -17.11
C SER A 34 11.34 -18.51 -15.92
N THR A 35 10.29 -17.71 -16.08
CA THR A 35 9.20 -17.62 -15.09
C THR A 35 8.17 -18.74 -15.27
N ALA A 36 8.09 -19.34 -16.47
CA ALA A 36 7.12 -20.38 -16.79
C ALA A 36 7.62 -21.77 -16.38
N SER A 37 8.91 -22.09 -16.63
CA SER A 37 9.48 -23.42 -16.40
C SER A 37 10.54 -23.47 -15.29
N GLY A 38 11.07 -22.31 -14.87
CA GLY A 38 12.09 -22.23 -13.83
C GLY A 38 11.49 -22.30 -12.42
N ALA A 39 11.87 -23.33 -11.64
CA ALA A 39 11.47 -23.41 -10.24
C ALA A 39 12.14 -22.31 -9.42
N VAL A 40 11.38 -21.67 -8.52
CA VAL A 40 11.93 -20.72 -7.54
C VAL A 40 12.68 -21.50 -6.46
N LEU A 41 13.97 -21.24 -6.33
CA LEU A 41 14.85 -21.85 -5.33
C LEU A 41 14.90 -21.05 -4.02
N GLY A 42 14.56 -19.76 -4.08
CA GLY A 42 14.52 -18.88 -2.92
C GLY A 42 14.41 -17.40 -3.33
N THR A 43 14.61 -16.52 -2.35
CA THR A 43 14.52 -15.06 -2.53
C THR A 43 15.75 -14.37 -1.98
N LEU A 44 16.15 -13.26 -2.61
CA LEU A 44 17.27 -12.40 -2.22
C LEU A 44 16.73 -11.02 -1.83
N PRO A 45 17.12 -10.47 -0.67
CA PRO A 45 16.74 -9.13 -0.27
C PRO A 45 17.50 -8.06 -1.07
N ARG A 46 16.98 -6.82 -1.09
CA ARG A 46 17.62 -5.64 -1.68
C ARG A 46 19.03 -5.44 -1.11
N GLY A 47 19.97 -5.09 -1.98
CA GLY A 47 21.35 -4.85 -1.61
C GLY A 47 22.21 -6.12 -1.52
N THR A 48 21.62 -7.31 -1.74
CA THR A 48 22.40 -8.55 -1.84
C THR A 48 23.40 -8.44 -2.98
N GLU A 49 24.66 -8.69 -2.67
CA GLU A 49 25.75 -8.71 -3.63
C GLU A 49 25.80 -10.05 -4.35
N LEU A 50 25.95 -10.01 -5.66
CA LEU A 50 25.99 -11.18 -6.54
C LEU A 50 27.17 -11.06 -7.50
N SER A 51 27.82 -12.17 -7.78
CA SER A 51 28.78 -12.31 -8.86
C SER A 51 28.05 -12.74 -10.13
N ARG A 52 27.91 -11.85 -11.11
CA ARG A 52 27.26 -12.16 -12.37
C ARG A 52 28.25 -12.74 -13.35
N VAL A 53 28.06 -14.01 -13.74
CA VAL A 53 28.93 -14.72 -14.66
C VAL A 53 28.43 -14.63 -16.11
N LYS A 54 27.14 -14.38 -16.33
CA LYS A 54 26.56 -14.22 -17.67
C LYS A 54 25.32 -13.36 -17.65
N ASN A 55 25.08 -12.61 -18.72
CA ASN A 55 23.88 -11.81 -18.93
C ASN A 55 23.38 -12.02 -20.38
N ASN A 56 22.12 -12.42 -20.54
CA ASN A 56 21.49 -12.56 -21.86
C ASN A 56 20.46 -11.45 -22.15
N GLY A 57 20.45 -10.37 -21.32
CA GLY A 57 19.51 -9.26 -21.41
C GLY A 57 18.35 -9.41 -20.43
N GLU A 58 17.53 -10.43 -20.55
CA GLU A 58 16.39 -10.65 -19.64
C GLU A 58 16.80 -11.32 -18.33
N TRP A 59 17.76 -12.25 -18.41
CA TRP A 59 18.21 -13.06 -17.27
C TRP A 59 19.73 -12.93 -17.07
N SER A 60 20.11 -12.88 -15.82
CA SER A 60 21.51 -12.98 -15.38
C SER A 60 21.75 -14.31 -14.67
N GLU A 61 22.81 -14.99 -15.06
CA GLU A 61 23.38 -16.13 -14.34
C GLU A 61 24.32 -15.61 -13.28
N VAL A 62 24.04 -15.91 -12.01
CA VAL A 62 24.75 -15.31 -10.88
C VAL A 62 25.17 -16.36 -9.86
N GLN A 63 26.23 -16.06 -9.11
CA GLN A 63 26.66 -16.78 -7.92
C GLN A 63 26.29 -15.97 -6.68
N ILE A 64 25.79 -16.65 -5.64
CA ILE A 64 25.36 -16.05 -4.38
C ILE A 64 26.38 -16.41 -3.30
N GLY A 65 26.90 -15.40 -2.59
CA GLY A 65 27.74 -15.61 -1.40
C GLY A 65 29.01 -16.43 -1.64
N GLY A 66 29.60 -16.34 -2.85
CA GLY A 66 30.79 -17.08 -3.20
C GLY A 66 30.55 -18.56 -3.54
N ALA A 67 29.32 -19.00 -3.66
CA ALA A 67 29.02 -20.37 -4.09
C ALA A 67 29.49 -20.62 -5.51
N LYS A 68 30.01 -21.84 -5.78
CA LYS A 68 30.43 -22.25 -7.14
C LYS A 68 29.23 -22.54 -8.07
N THR A 69 28.05 -22.78 -7.50
CA THR A 69 26.82 -23.06 -8.25
C THR A 69 26.19 -21.76 -8.70
N THR A 70 25.77 -21.71 -9.95
CA THR A 70 25.04 -20.57 -10.52
C THR A 70 23.53 -20.77 -10.45
N VAL A 71 22.82 -19.65 -10.34
CA VAL A 71 21.36 -19.56 -10.38
C VAL A 71 20.95 -18.40 -11.30
N TYR A 72 19.67 -18.32 -11.62
CA TYR A 72 19.14 -17.30 -12.54
C TYR A 72 18.27 -16.29 -11.82
N VAL A 73 18.53 -15.01 -12.11
CA VAL A 73 17.74 -13.87 -11.65
C VAL A 73 17.38 -12.97 -12.84
N ALA A 74 16.22 -12.31 -12.80
CA ALA A 74 15.84 -11.39 -13.86
C ALA A 74 16.75 -10.13 -13.84
N SER A 75 17.42 -9.85 -14.94
CA SER A 75 18.46 -8.80 -15.05
C SER A 75 17.95 -7.40 -14.73
N ARG A 76 16.68 -7.10 -15.04
CA ARG A 76 16.04 -5.80 -14.77
C ARG A 76 15.99 -5.41 -13.29
N TYR A 77 16.20 -6.35 -12.38
CA TYR A 77 16.22 -6.13 -10.94
C TYR A 77 17.63 -6.08 -10.35
N LEU A 78 18.64 -5.95 -11.20
CA LEU A 78 20.04 -5.80 -10.79
C LEU A 78 20.55 -4.39 -11.07
N ALA A 79 21.39 -3.89 -10.17
CA ALA A 79 22.14 -2.65 -10.34
C ALA A 79 23.66 -2.93 -10.32
N THR A 80 24.43 -2.13 -11.03
CA THR A 80 25.91 -2.21 -11.05
C THR A 80 26.58 -1.51 -9.87
N SER A 81 25.82 -0.70 -9.13
CA SER A 81 26.24 -0.10 -7.86
C SER A 81 25.37 -0.64 -6.74
N LYS A 82 25.96 -0.83 -5.56
CA LYS A 82 25.20 -1.26 -4.38
C LYS A 82 24.08 -0.24 -4.12
N PRO A 83 22.79 -0.64 -4.20
CA PRO A 83 21.72 0.25 -3.85
C PRO A 83 21.99 0.71 -2.43
N GLN A 84 22.29 1.99 -2.25
CA GLN A 84 22.43 2.55 -0.92
C GLN A 84 21.15 2.23 -0.16
N SER A 85 21.30 1.62 1.00
CA SER A 85 20.35 1.77 2.08
C SER A 85 20.19 3.27 2.21
N SER A 86 19.06 3.82 1.80
CA SER A 86 18.89 5.25 1.67
C SER A 86 19.00 5.90 3.05
N THR A 87 20.24 6.22 3.44
CA THR A 87 20.48 7.34 4.34
C THR A 87 20.22 8.57 3.49
N ALA A 88 19.04 9.09 3.65
CA ALA A 88 18.50 10.19 2.89
C ALA A 88 19.45 11.39 2.90
N LYS A 89 19.78 11.88 1.72
CA LYS A 89 20.16 13.26 1.53
C LYS A 89 19.08 13.93 0.68
N THR A 90 18.32 14.80 1.34
CA THR A 90 17.40 15.84 0.83
C THR A 90 16.19 15.36 0.01
N GLY A 91 15.02 15.34 0.64
CA GLY A 91 13.71 15.50 0.00
C GLY A 91 12.74 14.33 0.09
N ALA A 92 13.17 13.10 0.25
CA ALA A 92 12.26 11.99 0.44
C ALA A 92 11.77 11.94 1.89
N THR A 93 10.48 12.13 2.09
CA THR A 93 9.85 11.97 3.40
C THR A 93 9.82 10.48 3.77
N THR A 94 10.75 10.06 4.62
CA THR A 94 10.75 8.70 5.17
C THR A 94 9.76 8.65 6.33
N ALA A 95 8.95 7.60 6.43
CA ALA A 95 8.12 7.37 7.61
C ALA A 95 9.01 7.20 8.86
N GLY A 96 8.56 7.68 10.00
CA GLY A 96 9.25 7.60 11.29
C GLY A 96 9.41 6.18 11.84
N GLY A 97 9.01 5.16 11.06
CA GLY A 97 9.04 3.76 11.42
C GLY A 97 7.66 3.19 11.80
N THR A 98 7.62 1.90 11.99
CA THR A 98 6.42 1.17 12.44
C THR A 98 6.46 1.04 13.96
N SER A 99 5.33 1.33 14.64
CA SER A 99 5.18 1.02 16.05
C SER A 99 5.12 -0.50 16.26
N THR A 100 5.74 -0.98 17.31
CA THR A 100 5.63 -2.38 17.69
C THR A 100 4.57 -2.53 18.78
N VAL A 101 3.81 -3.62 18.71
CA VAL A 101 2.79 -3.95 19.69
C VAL A 101 3.23 -5.23 20.41
N ALA A 102 3.42 -5.15 21.70
CA ALA A 102 3.74 -6.30 22.52
C ALA A 102 2.50 -7.19 22.75
N ALA A 103 2.72 -8.43 23.19
CA ALA A 103 1.64 -9.38 23.44
C ALA A 103 0.62 -8.92 24.51
N ASP A 104 1.02 -8.01 25.38
CA ASP A 104 0.16 -7.37 26.40
C ASP A 104 -0.61 -6.14 25.88
N GLY A 105 -0.50 -5.84 24.57
CA GLY A 105 -1.14 -4.68 23.94
C GLY A 105 -0.38 -3.36 24.07
N THR A 106 0.79 -3.36 24.69
CA THR A 106 1.64 -2.17 24.81
C THR A 106 2.15 -1.74 23.45
N VAL A 107 1.95 -0.46 23.09
CA VAL A 107 2.42 0.14 21.85
C VAL A 107 3.72 0.89 22.11
N THR A 108 4.79 0.45 21.46
CA THR A 108 6.07 1.17 21.46
C THR A 108 6.13 2.11 20.26
N VAL A 109 6.18 3.40 20.54
CA VAL A 109 6.26 4.47 19.53
C VAL A 109 7.69 4.59 19.02
N PRO A 110 7.92 4.65 17.68
CA PRO A 110 9.25 4.92 17.12
C PRO A 110 9.86 6.21 17.65
N ASP A 111 11.18 6.25 17.84
CA ASP A 111 11.88 7.41 18.40
C ASP A 111 11.61 8.71 17.63
N ALA A 112 11.51 8.63 16.30
CA ALA A 112 11.21 9.78 15.44
C ALA A 112 9.83 10.41 15.74
N LEU A 113 8.89 9.68 16.32
CA LEU A 113 7.55 10.16 16.66
C LEU A 113 7.41 10.62 18.11
N LYS A 114 8.37 10.33 18.98
CA LYS A 114 8.33 10.71 20.40
C LYS A 114 8.28 12.22 20.62
N ALA A 115 8.73 13.01 19.65
CA ALA A 115 8.61 14.47 19.68
C ALA A 115 7.15 14.97 19.55
N TYR A 116 6.26 14.13 19.02
CA TYR A 116 4.86 14.50 18.75
C TYR A 116 3.88 13.69 19.59
N VAL A 117 4.22 12.46 19.98
CA VAL A 117 3.31 11.50 20.62
C VAL A 117 3.67 11.31 22.08
N ASP A 118 2.74 11.61 22.97
CA ASP A 118 2.87 11.36 24.40
C ASP A 118 2.22 10.04 24.85
N LYS A 119 1.23 9.53 24.06
CA LYS A 119 0.52 8.30 24.35
C LYS A 119 0.12 7.58 23.07
N ALA A 120 0.34 6.27 23.00
CA ALA A 120 -0.19 5.40 21.95
C ALA A 120 -0.77 4.12 22.54
N TYR A 121 -1.87 3.64 21.96
CA TYR A 121 -2.57 2.45 22.44
C TYR A 121 -3.37 1.77 21.32
N GLN A 122 -3.67 0.49 21.52
CA GLN A 122 -4.53 -0.26 20.60
C GLN A 122 -6.00 0.08 20.82
N VAL A 123 -6.76 0.08 19.71
CA VAL A 123 -8.21 0.22 19.68
C VAL A 123 -8.79 -0.97 18.95
N GLY A 124 -9.45 -1.86 19.67
CA GLY A 124 -10.18 -3.00 19.10
C GLY A 124 -11.65 -2.66 18.85
N MET A 125 -12.36 -3.58 18.18
CA MET A 125 -13.80 -3.47 17.97
C MET A 125 -14.58 -3.66 19.27
N ASP A 126 -15.56 -2.77 19.50
CA ASP A 126 -16.60 -2.98 20.49
C ASP A 126 -17.87 -3.50 19.78
N SER A 127 -18.37 -4.64 20.21
CA SER A 127 -19.56 -5.28 19.64
C SER A 127 -20.86 -4.45 19.79
N ASN A 128 -20.87 -3.47 20.69
CA ASN A 128 -22.01 -2.57 20.91
C ASN A 128 -22.02 -1.38 19.93
N TRP A 129 -20.94 -1.12 19.20
CA TRP A 129 -20.93 -0.04 18.22
C TRP A 129 -21.86 -0.33 17.05
N LYS A 130 -22.48 0.73 16.55
CA LYS A 130 -23.35 0.64 15.39
C LYS A 130 -22.61 -0.01 14.22
N TYR A 131 -23.23 -0.97 13.58
CA TYR A 131 -22.72 -1.79 12.47
C TYR A 131 -21.61 -2.80 12.83
N ALA A 132 -21.14 -2.89 14.06
CA ALA A 132 -20.11 -3.86 14.46
C ALA A 132 -20.48 -5.31 14.10
N GLY A 133 -21.75 -5.70 14.34
CA GLY A 133 -22.26 -7.04 14.02
C GLY A 133 -22.38 -7.37 12.52
N MET A 134 -22.13 -6.40 11.62
CA MET A 134 -22.11 -6.63 10.18
C MET A 134 -20.71 -6.96 9.62
N SER A 135 -19.68 -6.77 10.42
CA SER A 135 -18.31 -7.17 10.12
C SER A 135 -18.12 -8.69 10.28
N ALA A 136 -17.34 -9.28 9.42
CA ALA A 136 -17.00 -10.69 9.43
C ALA A 136 -15.52 -10.96 9.85
N ILE A 137 -14.63 -9.97 9.74
CA ILE A 137 -13.23 -10.06 10.14
C ILE A 137 -12.92 -8.83 11.01
N ASN A 138 -12.85 -9.01 12.33
CA ASN A 138 -12.77 -7.90 13.29
C ASN A 138 -11.96 -8.20 14.57
N SER A 139 -11.07 -9.18 14.49
CA SER A 139 -10.22 -9.57 15.64
C SER A 139 -8.94 -8.73 15.76
N GLY A 140 -8.64 -7.90 14.75
CA GLY A 140 -7.50 -6.98 14.77
C GLY A 140 -7.79 -5.70 15.54
N CYS A 141 -6.73 -4.87 15.69
CA CYS A 141 -6.81 -3.57 16.35
C CYS A 141 -6.19 -2.47 15.48
N ALA A 142 -6.75 -1.28 15.53
CA ALA A 142 -6.09 -0.05 15.11
C ALA A 142 -5.13 0.44 16.19
N VAL A 143 -4.24 1.38 15.86
CA VAL A 143 -3.36 2.05 16.81
C VAL A 143 -3.69 3.53 16.86
N PHE A 144 -4.02 4.02 18.04
CA PHE A 144 -4.26 5.43 18.30
C PHE A 144 -2.98 6.12 18.76
N TYR A 145 -2.65 7.25 18.13
CA TYR A 145 -1.56 8.12 18.48
C TYR A 145 -2.11 9.45 18.99
N HIS A 146 -1.93 9.73 20.27
CA HIS A 146 -2.29 11.00 20.86
C HIS A 146 -1.15 12.01 20.68
N ASN A 147 -1.48 13.17 20.16
CA ASN A 147 -0.51 14.25 19.97
C ASN A 147 -0.33 15.04 21.26
N GLY A 148 0.86 14.95 21.88
CA GLY A 148 1.20 15.65 23.12
C GLY A 148 1.78 17.06 22.95
N THR A 149 1.80 17.60 21.72
CA THR A 149 2.40 18.92 21.47
C THR A 149 1.46 20.06 21.88
N VAL A 150 2.05 21.23 22.17
CA VAL A 150 1.29 22.47 22.50
C VAL A 150 0.42 22.96 21.34
N ASN A 151 0.72 22.52 20.10
CA ASN A 151 -0.04 22.88 18.91
C ASN A 151 -1.11 21.85 18.55
N ARG A 152 -1.45 20.94 19.47
CA ARG A 152 -2.47 19.91 19.26
C ARG A 152 -3.81 20.52 18.85
N LYS A 153 -4.38 20.01 17.78
CA LYS A 153 -5.64 20.49 17.19
C LYS A 153 -6.89 19.88 17.80
N ASN A 154 -6.76 18.86 18.66
CA ASN A 154 -7.87 18.09 19.23
C ASN A 154 -8.80 17.53 18.13
N LYS A 155 -8.20 17.07 17.04
CA LYS A 155 -8.87 16.43 15.90
C LYS A 155 -8.15 15.16 15.55
N VAL A 156 -8.90 14.09 15.34
CA VAL A 156 -8.41 12.75 15.03
C VAL A 156 -8.64 12.44 13.56
N VAL A 157 -7.58 12.06 12.86
CA VAL A 157 -7.66 11.55 11.48
C VAL A 157 -7.44 10.05 11.50
N ALA A 158 -8.45 9.28 11.06
CA ALA A 158 -8.26 7.86 10.79
C ALA A 158 -7.58 7.68 9.44
N VAL A 159 -6.38 7.09 9.46
CA VAL A 159 -5.58 6.77 8.28
C VAL A 159 -5.67 5.27 8.03
N ASN A 160 -6.23 4.90 6.89
CA ASN A 160 -6.48 3.53 6.50
C ASN A 160 -5.59 3.15 5.31
N ALA A 161 -4.53 2.41 5.57
CA ALA A 161 -3.75 1.78 4.50
C ALA A 161 -4.61 0.71 3.83
N GLY A 162 -4.94 0.89 2.55
CA GLY A 162 -5.78 -0.04 1.79
C GLY A 162 -5.25 -1.47 1.79
N HIS A 163 -6.14 -2.46 1.68
CA HIS A 163 -5.78 -3.89 1.65
C HIS A 163 -5.14 -4.42 2.94
N GLY A 164 -4.33 -5.50 2.87
CA GLY A 164 -3.57 -6.02 4.01
C GLY A 164 -4.45 -6.70 5.07
N THR A 165 -5.41 -7.54 4.64
CA THR A 165 -6.15 -8.49 5.50
C THR A 165 -6.08 -9.87 4.87
N SER A 166 -5.33 -10.77 5.50
CA SER A 166 -5.20 -12.16 5.05
C SER A 166 -6.56 -12.86 5.04
N GLY A 167 -6.89 -13.51 3.92
CA GLY A 167 -8.17 -14.17 3.75
C GLY A 167 -9.36 -13.25 3.42
N GLY A 168 -9.20 -11.93 3.45
CA GLY A 168 -10.27 -10.95 3.23
C GLY A 168 -10.99 -11.10 1.90
N SER A 169 -10.28 -11.50 0.83
CA SER A 169 -10.86 -11.73 -0.50
C SER A 169 -11.76 -12.98 -0.59
N LYS A 170 -11.67 -13.88 0.37
CA LYS A 170 -12.48 -15.12 0.45
C LYS A 170 -13.76 -14.93 1.27
N VAL A 171 -13.88 -13.84 2.00
CA VAL A 171 -15.03 -13.51 2.84
C VAL A 171 -15.84 -12.40 2.17
N LYS A 172 -17.15 -12.41 2.36
CA LYS A 172 -18.06 -11.37 1.85
C LYS A 172 -18.89 -10.76 2.97
N THR A 173 -19.05 -9.45 2.91
CA THR A 173 -19.92 -8.66 3.78
C THR A 173 -20.97 -7.92 2.97
N PHE A 174 -22.07 -7.46 3.59
CA PHE A 174 -23.05 -6.65 2.89
C PHE A 174 -22.44 -5.32 2.42
N CYS A 175 -22.74 -4.94 1.17
CA CYS A 175 -22.26 -3.69 0.58
C CYS A 175 -22.81 -2.47 1.30
N HIS A 176 -24.08 -2.55 1.70
CA HIS A 176 -24.86 -1.49 2.34
C HIS A 176 -25.44 -1.96 3.67
N PRO A 177 -25.59 -1.08 4.67
CA PRO A 177 -26.13 -1.46 5.98
C PRO A 177 -27.61 -1.91 5.94
N ASP A 178 -28.39 -1.46 4.98
CA ASP A 178 -29.78 -1.88 4.72
C ASP A 178 -29.87 -3.12 3.80
N GLN A 179 -28.71 -3.70 3.42
CA GLN A 179 -28.58 -4.89 2.56
C GLN A 179 -29.07 -4.69 1.11
N THR A 180 -29.32 -3.47 0.69
CA THR A 180 -29.62 -3.16 -0.72
C THR A 180 -28.40 -3.42 -1.62
N ALA A 181 -28.64 -3.55 -2.91
CA ALA A 181 -27.61 -3.86 -3.89
C ALA A 181 -26.77 -2.63 -4.27
N LYS A 182 -25.49 -2.86 -4.59
CA LYS A 182 -24.59 -1.85 -5.15
C LYS A 182 -25.19 -1.19 -6.39
N VAL A 183 -25.05 0.12 -6.46
CA VAL A 183 -25.52 0.93 -7.59
C VAL A 183 -24.43 1.17 -8.64
N THR A 184 -23.14 0.99 -8.30
CA THR A 184 -22.01 1.10 -9.20
C THR A 184 -21.19 -0.18 -9.27
N GLY A 185 -20.42 -0.36 -10.36
CA GLY A 185 -19.43 -1.44 -10.48
C GLY A 185 -18.10 -1.07 -9.80
N GLY A 186 -17.21 -2.04 -9.72
CA GLY A 186 -15.86 -1.97 -9.15
C GLY A 186 -15.30 -3.38 -9.05
N THR A 187 -14.50 -3.69 -8.03
CA THR A 187 -14.06 -5.06 -7.72
C THR A 187 -15.27 -6.01 -7.56
N THR A 188 -16.37 -5.51 -7.02
CA THR A 188 -17.68 -6.17 -7.03
C THR A 188 -18.62 -5.43 -7.96
N GLY A 189 -19.32 -6.16 -8.84
CA GLY A 189 -20.23 -5.59 -9.84
C GLY A 189 -21.46 -4.92 -9.23
N ALA A 190 -22.05 -3.97 -9.95
CA ALA A 190 -23.36 -3.40 -9.64
C ALA A 190 -24.43 -4.51 -9.55
N GLY A 191 -25.44 -4.34 -8.71
CA GLY A 191 -26.48 -5.34 -8.45
C GLY A 191 -26.12 -6.37 -7.37
N ALA A 192 -24.88 -6.46 -6.93
CA ALA A 192 -24.47 -7.35 -5.85
C ALA A 192 -24.86 -6.77 -4.48
N THR A 193 -25.44 -7.59 -3.60
CA THR A 193 -25.75 -7.22 -2.20
C THR A 193 -24.57 -7.43 -1.26
N LYS A 194 -23.60 -8.26 -1.65
CA LYS A 194 -22.39 -8.54 -0.87
C LYS A 194 -21.13 -8.33 -1.73
N ALA A 195 -20.14 -7.70 -1.14
CA ALA A 195 -18.81 -7.51 -1.70
C ALA A 195 -17.75 -8.30 -0.92
N VAL A 196 -16.56 -8.48 -1.52
CA VAL A 196 -15.41 -9.02 -0.77
C VAL A 196 -15.12 -8.13 0.43
N ALA A 197 -14.83 -8.77 1.57
CA ALA A 197 -14.65 -8.08 2.84
C ALA A 197 -13.42 -7.14 2.81
N VAL A 198 -12.31 -7.58 2.19
CA VAL A 198 -11.16 -6.76 1.78
C VAL A 198 -10.55 -7.35 0.53
N SER A 199 -10.37 -6.55 -0.52
CA SER A 199 -9.67 -7.02 -1.73
C SER A 199 -8.17 -7.15 -1.48
N GLY A 200 -7.50 -7.98 -2.28
CA GLY A 200 -6.04 -8.17 -2.19
C GLY A 200 -5.23 -6.99 -2.73
N GLY A 201 -5.87 -6.07 -3.44
CA GLY A 201 -5.20 -4.99 -4.15
C GLY A 201 -4.55 -5.44 -5.46
N MET A 202 -3.93 -4.50 -6.16
CA MET A 202 -3.16 -4.75 -7.37
C MET A 202 -1.70 -5.05 -7.05
N THR A 203 -0.95 -5.44 -8.07
CA THR A 203 0.51 -5.61 -8.00
C THR A 203 1.15 -4.65 -9.01
N PHE A 204 2.12 -3.86 -8.55
CA PHE A 204 2.90 -2.97 -9.41
C PHE A 204 3.77 -3.76 -10.40
N ALA A 205 4.27 -3.07 -11.42
CA ALA A 205 5.07 -3.70 -12.48
C ALA A 205 6.36 -4.35 -11.97
N ASP A 206 6.91 -3.87 -10.86
CA ASP A 206 8.10 -4.42 -10.19
C ASP A 206 7.79 -5.62 -9.27
N GLY A 207 6.52 -6.02 -9.16
CA GLY A 207 6.08 -7.09 -8.30
C GLY A 207 5.72 -6.67 -6.87
N THR A 208 5.81 -5.39 -6.53
CA THR A 208 5.41 -4.87 -5.22
C THR A 208 3.89 -4.92 -5.07
N ALA A 209 3.40 -5.45 -3.96
CA ALA A 209 1.96 -5.45 -3.67
C ALA A 209 1.48 -4.05 -3.28
N GLU A 210 0.29 -3.67 -3.72
CA GLU A 210 -0.34 -2.41 -3.34
C GLU A 210 -0.43 -2.24 -1.82
N SER A 211 -0.76 -3.31 -1.10
CA SER A 211 -0.84 -3.29 0.36
C SER A 211 0.46 -2.86 1.06
N THR A 212 1.63 -3.15 0.47
CA THR A 212 2.94 -2.69 0.97
C THR A 212 3.12 -1.19 0.75
N VAL A 213 2.72 -0.70 -0.41
CA VAL A 213 2.84 0.72 -0.78
C VAL A 213 1.87 1.58 0.03
N THR A 214 0.61 1.14 0.16
CA THR A 214 -0.40 1.84 0.98
C THR A 214 0.00 1.93 2.45
N LEU A 215 0.61 0.87 3.02
CA LEU A 215 1.11 0.90 4.40
C LEU A 215 2.21 1.95 4.57
N ARG A 216 3.20 1.95 3.67
CA ARG A 216 4.28 2.94 3.70
C ARG A 216 3.74 4.37 3.58
N MET A 217 2.83 4.62 2.63
CA MET A 217 2.22 5.94 2.47
C MET A 217 1.42 6.36 3.71
N ALA A 218 0.65 5.43 4.29
CA ALA A 218 -0.12 5.69 5.50
C ALA A 218 0.79 6.07 6.68
N GLN A 219 1.94 5.43 6.84
CA GLN A 219 2.93 5.77 7.86
C GLN A 219 3.53 7.16 7.63
N ILE A 220 3.87 7.51 6.39
CA ILE A 220 4.34 8.87 6.05
C ILE A 220 3.24 9.90 6.33
N PHE A 221 2.00 9.61 5.98
CA PHE A 221 0.86 10.51 6.19
C PHE A 221 0.58 10.68 7.69
N ARG A 222 0.60 9.60 8.49
CA ARG A 222 0.56 9.65 9.96
C ARG A 222 1.58 10.64 10.51
N ASP A 223 2.85 10.51 10.10
CA ASP A 223 3.95 11.34 10.60
C ASP A 223 3.72 12.82 10.28
N LYS A 224 3.23 13.12 9.08
CA LYS A 224 2.88 14.49 8.67
C LYS A 224 1.71 15.06 9.47
N LEU A 225 0.68 14.26 9.72
CA LEU A 225 -0.46 14.66 10.53
C LEU A 225 -0.06 14.92 11.98
N LEU A 226 0.76 14.06 12.58
CA LEU A 226 1.29 14.26 13.93
C LEU A 226 2.14 15.52 14.02
N ALA A 227 3.03 15.76 13.07
CA ALA A 227 3.82 16.99 13.01
C ALA A 227 2.95 18.24 12.83
N ALA A 228 1.80 18.11 12.17
CA ALA A 228 0.82 19.19 12.00
C ALA A 228 -0.12 19.39 13.21
N GLY A 229 0.02 18.58 14.28
CA GLY A 229 -0.76 18.70 15.52
C GLY A 229 -2.05 17.90 15.57
N TYR A 230 -2.30 16.99 14.64
CA TYR A 230 -3.44 16.07 14.69
C TYR A 230 -3.14 14.84 15.54
N ASP A 231 -4.16 14.28 16.17
CA ASP A 231 -4.16 12.90 16.62
C ASP A 231 -4.38 11.98 15.41
N VAL A 232 -3.86 10.76 15.46
CA VAL A 232 -4.00 9.81 14.36
C VAL A 232 -4.48 8.45 14.84
N LEU A 233 -5.51 7.93 14.20
CA LEU A 233 -5.93 6.54 14.31
C LEU A 233 -5.40 5.78 13.09
N MET A 234 -4.32 5.03 13.24
CA MET A 234 -3.82 4.13 12.20
C MET A 234 -4.65 2.85 12.19
N ILE A 235 -5.46 2.66 11.16
CA ILE A 235 -6.31 1.47 11.03
C ILE A 235 -5.45 0.22 10.82
N ARG A 236 -4.31 0.35 10.15
CA ARG A 236 -3.36 -0.73 9.91
C ARG A 236 -1.92 -0.24 10.07
N GLU A 237 -1.14 -0.93 10.91
CA GLU A 237 0.28 -0.64 11.17
C GLU A 237 1.21 -1.78 10.75
N SER A 238 0.68 -2.87 10.20
CA SER A 238 1.44 -4.06 9.78
C SER A 238 0.97 -4.56 8.43
N ASP A 239 1.66 -5.55 7.87
CA ASP A 239 1.31 -6.17 6.60
C ASP A 239 -0.06 -6.86 6.63
N ASP A 240 -0.47 -7.36 7.78
CA ASP A 240 -1.78 -7.97 8.00
C ASP A 240 -2.46 -7.36 9.23
N VAL A 241 -3.70 -6.92 9.06
CA VAL A 241 -4.60 -6.56 10.16
C VAL A 241 -5.91 -7.32 9.95
N GLN A 242 -6.36 -8.06 10.91
CA GLN A 242 -7.60 -8.83 10.82
C GLN A 242 -8.82 -7.93 11.06
N LEU A 243 -9.01 -6.97 10.12
CA LEU A 243 -10.12 -6.00 10.07
C LEU A 243 -10.64 -5.93 8.64
N ASP A 244 -11.92 -6.22 8.42
CA ASP A 244 -12.56 -5.97 7.14
C ASP A 244 -12.97 -4.50 6.95
N ASN A 245 -13.47 -4.15 5.76
CA ASN A 245 -13.81 -2.77 5.44
C ASN A 245 -14.91 -2.20 6.36
N ILE A 246 -15.83 -3.04 6.88
CA ILE A 246 -16.84 -2.60 7.86
C ILE A 246 -16.17 -2.34 9.20
N ALA A 247 -15.33 -3.25 9.70
CA ALA A 247 -14.61 -3.07 10.96
C ALA A 247 -13.75 -1.82 10.96
N ARG A 248 -12.99 -1.59 9.88
CA ARG A 248 -12.15 -0.39 9.69
C ARG A 248 -12.98 0.89 9.77
N THR A 249 -14.17 0.87 9.12
CA THR A 249 -15.09 2.01 9.13
C THR A 249 -15.71 2.22 10.50
N VAL A 250 -16.12 1.15 11.19
CA VAL A 250 -16.71 1.24 12.54
C VAL A 250 -15.68 1.75 13.56
N LEU A 251 -14.42 1.34 13.47
CA LEU A 251 -13.33 1.89 14.29
C LEU A 251 -13.18 3.40 14.06
N ALA A 252 -13.16 3.85 12.80
CA ALA A 252 -13.08 5.27 12.47
C ALA A 252 -14.30 6.05 12.96
N ASN A 253 -15.52 5.54 12.77
CA ASN A 253 -16.77 6.16 13.22
C ASN A 253 -16.79 6.50 14.72
N ASN A 254 -16.14 5.67 15.54
CA ASN A 254 -16.19 5.79 16.99
C ASN A 254 -14.94 6.45 17.60
N ASN A 255 -13.87 6.66 16.82
CA ASN A 255 -12.59 7.14 17.34
C ASN A 255 -11.95 8.27 16.53
N ALA A 256 -12.59 8.75 15.45
CA ALA A 256 -12.00 9.78 14.60
C ALA A 256 -13.01 10.83 14.13
N ASP A 257 -12.50 11.99 13.70
CA ASP A 257 -13.29 13.07 13.09
C ASP A 257 -13.45 12.89 11.58
N CYS A 258 -12.56 12.13 10.94
CA CYS A 258 -12.65 11.74 9.53
C CYS A 258 -11.88 10.46 9.26
N HIS A 259 -12.16 9.83 8.10
CA HIS A 259 -11.56 8.56 7.68
C HIS A 259 -11.03 8.65 6.25
N ILE A 260 -9.74 8.43 6.06
CA ILE A 260 -9.05 8.51 4.78
C ILE A 260 -8.41 7.17 4.45
N ALA A 261 -8.92 6.49 3.43
CA ALA A 261 -8.31 5.27 2.89
C ALA A 261 -7.42 5.61 1.70
N LEU A 262 -6.20 5.06 1.70
CA LEU A 262 -5.17 5.30 0.70
C LEU A 262 -5.04 4.09 -0.22
N HIS A 263 -5.12 4.32 -1.53
CA HIS A 263 -5.07 3.32 -2.58
C HIS A 263 -4.25 3.75 -3.79
N TRP A 264 -3.98 2.81 -4.70
CA TRP A 264 -3.42 3.02 -6.03
C TRP A 264 -4.29 2.31 -7.07
N ASP A 265 -4.74 3.05 -8.08
CA ASP A 265 -5.56 2.51 -9.18
C ASP A 265 -4.80 1.44 -9.98
N SER A 266 -5.48 0.38 -10.34
CA SER A 266 -4.93 -0.75 -11.10
C SER A 266 -4.60 -0.43 -12.57
N THR A 267 -4.95 0.75 -13.09
CA THR A 267 -4.64 1.15 -14.47
C THR A 267 -3.15 1.33 -14.71
N SER A 268 -2.69 1.01 -15.91
CA SER A 268 -1.28 1.19 -16.33
C SER A 268 -1.05 2.47 -17.14
N SER A 269 -2.01 3.40 -17.19
CA SER A 269 -2.00 4.53 -18.12
C SER A 269 -1.51 5.86 -17.54
N ASN A 270 -0.86 5.87 -16.37
CA ASN A 270 -0.51 7.11 -15.66
C ASN A 270 -1.69 8.10 -15.62
N LYS A 271 -2.77 7.66 -15.05
CA LYS A 271 -4.06 8.34 -15.02
C LYS A 271 -4.04 9.59 -14.12
N GLY A 272 -3.39 9.48 -12.98
CA GLY A 272 -3.33 10.52 -11.95
C GLY A 272 -4.29 10.27 -10.79
N ALA A 273 -4.17 11.06 -9.74
CA ALA A 273 -4.93 10.91 -8.50
C ALA A 273 -6.41 11.29 -8.65
N PHE A 274 -7.28 10.60 -7.93
CA PHE A 274 -8.71 10.89 -7.81
C PHE A 274 -9.29 10.22 -6.58
N PHE A 275 -10.47 10.66 -6.14
CA PHE A 275 -11.18 10.01 -5.04
C PHE A 275 -12.49 9.36 -5.53
N MET A 276 -12.97 8.38 -4.77
CA MET A 276 -14.26 7.76 -4.99
C MET A 276 -15.36 8.63 -4.39
N SER A 277 -16.06 9.40 -5.24
CA SER A 277 -17.18 10.25 -4.81
C SER A 277 -18.46 9.44 -4.62
N VAL A 278 -19.30 9.90 -3.71
CA VAL A 278 -20.60 9.29 -3.48
C VAL A 278 -21.46 9.43 -4.74
N PRO A 279 -22.00 8.32 -5.29
CA PRO A 279 -22.83 8.36 -6.48
C PRO A 279 -24.01 9.31 -6.39
N SER A 280 -24.40 9.91 -7.53
CA SER A 280 -25.57 10.76 -7.64
C SER A 280 -26.92 9.99 -7.58
N ASN A 281 -26.87 8.65 -7.49
CA ASN A 281 -28.04 7.79 -7.40
C ASN A 281 -28.93 8.16 -6.20
N ALA A 282 -30.19 8.47 -6.46
CA ALA A 282 -31.12 8.98 -5.44
C ALA A 282 -31.41 7.97 -4.33
N SER A 283 -31.57 6.69 -4.63
CA SER A 283 -31.83 5.66 -3.61
C SER A 283 -30.61 5.44 -2.71
N TYR A 284 -29.41 5.44 -3.27
CA TYR A 284 -28.19 5.33 -2.49
C TYR A 284 -27.98 6.53 -1.56
N ARG A 285 -28.24 7.76 -2.05
CA ARG A 285 -28.16 8.99 -1.23
C ARG A 285 -29.28 9.12 -0.19
N ALA A 286 -30.38 8.38 -0.33
CA ALA A 286 -31.44 8.34 0.67
C ALA A 286 -31.21 7.32 1.79
N MET A 287 -30.25 6.42 1.63
CA MET A 287 -29.89 5.40 2.61
C MET A 287 -29.04 5.99 3.75
N GLU A 288 -29.40 5.73 5.01
CA GLU A 288 -28.53 6.08 6.15
C GLU A 288 -27.39 5.06 6.32
N PRO A 289 -26.17 5.52 6.65
CA PRO A 289 -25.78 6.89 7.03
C PRO A 289 -25.38 7.80 5.86
N VAL A 290 -25.45 7.32 4.62
CA VAL A 290 -25.06 8.10 3.42
C VAL A 290 -25.87 9.40 3.33
N ALA A 291 -27.18 9.34 3.58
CA ALA A 291 -28.08 10.49 3.50
C ALA A 291 -27.61 11.68 4.35
N SER A 292 -27.14 11.40 5.54
CA SER A 292 -26.64 12.41 6.48
C SER A 292 -25.21 12.88 6.22
N HIS A 293 -24.38 12.17 5.42
CA HIS A 293 -22.94 12.40 5.38
C HIS A 293 -22.34 12.54 3.97
N TRP A 294 -23.08 12.26 2.89
CA TRP A 294 -22.50 12.22 1.54
C TRP A 294 -21.84 13.53 1.09
N GLN A 295 -22.38 14.70 1.49
CA GLN A 295 -21.76 15.98 1.16
C GLN A 295 -20.39 16.13 1.81
N GLN A 296 -20.28 15.75 3.09
CA GLN A 296 -19.02 15.79 3.83
C GLN A 296 -18.00 14.80 3.29
N HIS A 297 -18.44 13.62 2.83
CA HIS A 297 -17.57 12.66 2.13
C HIS A 297 -16.97 13.29 0.88
N ASN A 298 -17.78 13.86 0.01
CA ASN A 298 -17.32 14.51 -1.21
C ASN A 298 -16.43 15.73 -0.93
N GLN A 299 -16.78 16.57 0.04
CA GLN A 299 -16.01 17.74 0.44
C GLN A 299 -14.62 17.38 0.96
N LEU A 300 -14.49 16.29 1.73
CA LEU A 300 -13.20 15.78 2.19
C LEU A 300 -12.34 15.36 0.99
N GLY A 301 -12.91 14.60 0.03
CA GLY A 301 -12.24 14.18 -1.19
C GLY A 301 -11.78 15.36 -2.05
N GLU A 302 -12.65 16.33 -2.28
CA GLU A 302 -12.33 17.57 -3.02
C GLU A 302 -11.19 18.34 -2.37
N SER A 303 -11.17 18.44 -1.03
CA SER A 303 -10.11 19.11 -0.27
C SER A 303 -8.77 18.42 -0.45
N LEU A 304 -8.73 17.07 -0.39
CA LEU A 304 -7.51 16.29 -0.60
C LEU A 304 -6.99 16.43 -2.03
N ILE A 305 -7.87 16.36 -3.03
CA ILE A 305 -7.51 16.55 -4.44
C ILE A 305 -6.97 17.97 -4.69
N SER A 306 -7.57 18.99 -4.08
CA SER A 306 -7.06 20.35 -4.15
C SER A 306 -5.65 20.46 -3.58
N GLY A 307 -5.39 19.84 -2.44
CA GLY A 307 -4.05 19.74 -1.83
C GLY A 307 -3.02 19.04 -2.72
N LEU A 308 -3.37 17.86 -3.25
CA LEU A 308 -2.50 17.11 -4.16
C LEU A 308 -2.20 17.91 -5.44
N LYS A 309 -3.20 18.54 -6.04
CA LYS A 309 -3.03 19.40 -7.21
C LYS A 309 -2.08 20.58 -6.92
N SER A 310 -2.24 21.24 -5.77
CA SER A 310 -1.37 22.34 -5.35
C SER A 310 0.07 21.88 -5.12
N ALA A 311 0.27 20.62 -4.74
CA ALA A 311 1.59 19.99 -4.61
C ALA A 311 2.17 19.48 -5.95
N GLY A 312 1.50 19.70 -7.09
CA GLY A 312 1.97 19.31 -8.41
C GLY A 312 1.62 17.88 -8.81
N VAL A 313 0.83 17.16 -8.02
CA VAL A 313 0.38 15.80 -8.36
C VAL A 313 -0.58 15.86 -9.55
N LYS A 314 -0.39 14.98 -10.52
CA LYS A 314 -1.31 14.82 -11.65
C LYS A 314 -2.67 14.37 -11.15
N ILE A 315 -3.72 15.03 -11.60
CA ILE A 315 -5.10 14.72 -11.23
C ILE A 315 -5.85 14.13 -12.42
N TYR A 316 -6.57 13.03 -12.19
CA TYR A 316 -7.44 12.42 -13.19
C TYR A 316 -8.72 13.23 -13.37
N SER A 317 -9.04 13.62 -14.61
CA SER A 317 -10.28 14.31 -14.97
C SER A 317 -10.58 15.50 -14.03
N LYS A 318 -11.73 15.49 -13.36
CA LYS A 318 -12.13 16.46 -12.34
C LYS A 318 -11.69 16.10 -10.91
N GLY A 319 -10.93 15.01 -10.74
CA GLY A 319 -10.42 14.55 -9.45
C GLY A 319 -11.34 13.58 -8.71
N SER A 320 -12.45 13.16 -9.33
CA SER A 320 -13.38 12.21 -8.71
C SER A 320 -14.00 11.24 -9.70
N MET A 321 -14.39 10.06 -9.19
CA MET A 321 -15.16 9.04 -9.89
C MET A 321 -16.23 8.50 -8.96
N GLU A 322 -17.48 8.44 -9.41
CA GLU A 322 -18.58 7.93 -8.59
C GLU A 322 -18.45 6.43 -8.33
N MET A 323 -18.46 6.04 -7.06
CA MET A 323 -18.47 4.64 -6.64
C MET A 323 -19.09 4.49 -5.24
N ASP A 324 -20.06 3.59 -5.09
CA ASP A 324 -20.57 3.20 -3.78
C ASP A 324 -19.66 2.15 -3.15
N LEU A 325 -18.90 2.59 -2.17
CA LEU A 325 -17.98 1.75 -1.41
C LEU A 325 -18.61 1.31 -0.08
N THR A 326 -18.25 0.13 0.40
CA THR A 326 -18.59 -0.32 1.76
C THR A 326 -18.16 0.73 2.79
N GLN A 327 -16.99 1.32 2.66
CA GLN A 327 -16.48 2.36 3.55
C GLN A 327 -17.47 3.54 3.67
N THR A 328 -17.82 4.19 2.55
CA THR A 328 -18.74 5.35 2.58
C THR A 328 -20.17 4.96 2.93
N SER A 329 -20.58 3.73 2.59
CA SER A 329 -21.93 3.21 2.92
C SER A 329 -22.18 3.02 4.42
N TYR A 330 -21.12 2.77 5.20
CA TYR A 330 -21.20 2.54 6.65
C TYR A 330 -20.68 3.72 7.49
N SER A 331 -20.11 4.76 6.86
CA SER A 331 -19.43 5.82 7.59
C SER A 331 -20.39 6.87 8.16
N THR A 332 -20.21 7.18 9.45
CA THR A 332 -20.89 8.25 10.18
C THR A 332 -20.01 9.47 10.45
N VAL A 333 -18.80 9.47 9.85
CA VAL A 333 -17.88 10.60 9.82
C VAL A 333 -17.49 10.90 8.37
N PRO A 334 -16.99 12.09 8.02
CA PRO A 334 -16.46 12.35 6.68
C PRO A 334 -15.46 11.27 6.28
N SER A 335 -15.69 10.60 5.15
CA SER A 335 -14.91 9.42 4.77
C SER A 335 -14.62 9.42 3.27
N VAL A 336 -13.40 9.06 2.91
CA VAL A 336 -12.96 9.03 1.52
C VAL A 336 -12.01 7.86 1.27
N ASP A 337 -12.16 7.28 0.09
CA ASP A 337 -11.19 6.39 -0.53
C ASP A 337 -10.53 7.17 -1.67
N ILE A 338 -9.20 7.30 -1.64
CA ILE A 338 -8.45 8.10 -2.59
C ILE A 338 -7.36 7.27 -3.26
N GLU A 339 -7.37 7.28 -4.59
CA GLU A 339 -6.32 6.76 -5.44
C GLU A 339 -5.26 7.85 -5.59
N VAL A 340 -4.13 7.72 -4.89
CA VAL A 340 -3.07 8.75 -4.91
C VAL A 340 -2.14 8.64 -6.12
N GLY A 341 -2.29 7.58 -6.88
CA GLY A 341 -1.59 7.28 -8.13
C GLY A 341 -2.19 6.05 -8.79
N ASP A 342 -1.43 5.42 -9.66
CA ASP A 342 -1.84 4.22 -10.37
C ASP A 342 -0.66 3.25 -10.57
N LYS A 343 -0.91 2.11 -11.20
CA LYS A 343 0.11 1.06 -11.43
C LYS A 343 1.33 1.56 -12.21
N ALA A 344 1.18 2.62 -13.01
CA ALA A 344 2.27 3.23 -13.77
C ALA A 344 3.02 4.32 -12.97
N SER A 345 2.50 4.73 -11.82
CA SER A 345 3.12 5.76 -10.98
C SER A 345 4.39 5.24 -10.30
N ASP A 346 5.34 6.12 -10.10
CA ASP A 346 6.48 5.84 -9.23
C ASP A 346 6.00 5.82 -7.76
N HIS A 347 6.14 4.67 -7.13
CA HIS A 347 5.77 4.46 -5.73
C HIS A 347 7.00 4.34 -4.80
N SER A 348 8.20 4.59 -5.34
CA SER A 348 9.46 4.43 -4.59
C SER A 348 9.83 5.68 -3.80
N GLN A 349 9.19 6.82 -4.06
CA GLN A 349 9.48 8.12 -3.46
C GLN A 349 8.57 8.49 -2.31
#